data_6c8d150d2e5142d4881922e6f3ee90f7
#
_entry.id   6c8d150d2e5142d4881922e6f3ee90f7
#
_cell.length_a   1.000
_cell.length_b   1.000
_cell.length_c   1.000
_cell.angle_alpha   90.00
_cell.angle_beta   90.00
_cell.angle_gamma   90.00
#
_symmetry.space_group_name_H-M   'P 1'
#
loop_
_entity.id
_entity.type
_entity.pdbx_description
1 polymer ?
#
loop_
_entity_poly.entity_id
_entity_poly.type
_entity_poly.pdbx_seq_one_letter_code
_entity_poly.pdbx_strand_id
1 'polypeptide(L)'
;MKNLPPKAIRLMTIIFNAILRIQYFPKPWKLAQIKMLHNPGKDPHQTASYRPISLLPVFSKILEKIIYCRIKTIIETKKLIPNHQFGFRNKHSTIEQIHRLINEIIVALENKEYCTALFIDIEKAFDKINHESLLQTIRKQFPEQIHHLIKSYLSSRTFVIKIKDTYSEVKDIKAGVPQGCVLGPILYTLYTANIPTTTNSKVLTFADDTAILVRHTNPVTAVKLLQEHISKIEKWLQEKQIKANPNKYNHINTTIYTFTLRKKMPANILLNGTHMTQTKQVKFLGLYLDTQLTWKQHTKSIIDKIQTTRRHMHWLTSRKSELSIENKL
;
A
#
# COMPACT_ATOMS: atom_id res chain seq x y z
N MET A 1 -14.61 23.22 -8.34
CA MET A 1 -14.61 23.45 -9.80
C MET A 1 -16.00 23.61 -10.43
N LYS A 2 -17.05 23.00 -9.87
CA LYS A 2 -18.43 23.14 -10.44
C LYS A 2 -18.91 24.58 -10.59
N ASN A 3 -18.41 25.51 -9.77
CA ASN A 3 -18.87 26.89 -9.71
C ASN A 3 -17.83 27.91 -10.25
N LEU A 4 -16.84 27.46 -11.04
CA LEU A 4 -15.90 28.39 -11.67
C LEU A 4 -16.52 29.05 -12.91
N PRO A 5 -16.28 30.37 -13.09
CA PRO A 5 -16.74 31.05 -14.31
C PRO A 5 -16.09 30.43 -15.57
N PRO A 6 -16.79 30.40 -16.70
CA PRO A 6 -16.26 29.84 -17.96
C PRO A 6 -14.93 30.44 -18.40
N LYS A 7 -14.69 31.73 -18.13
CA LYS A 7 -13.47 32.44 -18.41
C LYS A 7 -12.27 31.85 -17.61
N ALA A 8 -12.48 31.51 -16.32
CA ALA A 8 -11.45 30.88 -15.48
C ALA A 8 -11.13 29.46 -15.97
N ILE A 9 -12.17 28.69 -16.36
CA ILE A 9 -11.97 27.34 -16.93
C ILE A 9 -11.16 27.38 -18.21
N ARG A 10 -11.43 28.34 -19.12
CA ARG A 10 -10.65 28.53 -20.37
C ARG A 10 -9.20 28.85 -20.06
N LEU A 11 -8.93 29.77 -19.15
CA LEU A 11 -7.55 30.14 -18.76
C LEU A 11 -6.81 28.93 -18.17
N MET A 12 -7.43 28.18 -17.27
CA MET A 12 -6.85 26.96 -16.71
C MET A 12 -6.54 25.92 -17.81
N THR A 13 -7.44 25.76 -18.77
CA THR A 13 -7.23 24.84 -19.89
C THR A 13 -6.02 25.22 -20.72
N ILE A 14 -5.83 26.52 -21.00
CA ILE A 14 -4.65 27.04 -21.71
C ILE A 14 -3.38 26.73 -20.93
N ILE A 15 -3.36 27.00 -19.62
CA ILE A 15 -2.20 26.73 -18.75
C ILE A 15 -1.87 25.23 -18.73
N PHE A 16 -2.85 24.37 -18.51
CA PHE A 16 -2.61 22.92 -18.46
C PHE A 16 -2.14 22.37 -19.82
N ASN A 17 -2.70 22.84 -20.92
CA ASN A 17 -2.25 22.45 -22.26
C ASN A 17 -0.81 22.92 -22.53
N ALA A 18 -0.45 24.15 -22.11
CA ALA A 18 0.93 24.63 -22.21
C ALA A 18 1.87 23.73 -21.40
N ILE A 19 1.56 23.42 -20.13
CA ILE A 19 2.35 22.53 -19.27
C ILE A 19 2.57 21.16 -19.94
N LEU A 20 1.51 20.57 -20.50
CA LEU A 20 1.60 19.27 -21.16
C LEU A 20 2.47 19.32 -22.42
N ARG A 21 2.38 20.41 -23.20
CA ARG A 21 3.16 20.61 -24.43
C ARG A 21 4.64 20.82 -24.15
N ILE A 22 4.98 21.64 -23.12
CA ILE A 22 6.38 21.91 -22.75
C ILE A 22 6.95 20.86 -21.78
N GLN A 23 6.12 19.90 -21.33
CA GLN A 23 6.52 18.80 -20.42
C GLN A 23 7.11 19.27 -19.09
N TYR A 24 6.66 20.41 -18.60
CA TYR A 24 7.18 21.05 -17.39
C TYR A 24 6.12 21.14 -16.30
N PHE A 25 6.43 20.56 -15.11
CA PHE A 25 5.56 20.68 -13.93
C PHE A 25 5.95 21.92 -13.12
N PRO A 26 5.03 22.89 -12.88
CA PRO A 26 5.36 24.18 -12.27
C PRO A 26 5.95 24.05 -10.87
N LYS A 27 7.06 24.76 -10.62
CA LYS A 27 7.77 24.74 -9.33
C LYS A 27 6.89 25.12 -8.13
N PRO A 28 6.01 26.15 -8.19
CA PRO A 28 5.12 26.48 -7.06
C PRO A 28 4.14 25.35 -6.67
N TRP A 29 3.84 24.44 -7.60
CA TRP A 29 2.93 23.32 -7.36
C TRP A 29 3.63 22.07 -6.78
N LYS A 30 4.95 22.13 -6.61
CA LYS A 30 5.78 21.04 -6.07
C LYS A 30 6.00 21.15 -4.56
N LEU A 31 5.71 22.32 -3.95
CA LEU A 31 5.80 22.51 -2.51
C LEU A 31 4.66 21.75 -1.82
N ALA A 32 5.00 20.84 -0.92
CA ALA A 32 4.06 20.11 -0.10
C ALA A 32 4.04 20.66 1.33
N GLN A 33 2.85 20.93 1.86
CA GLN A 33 2.67 21.15 3.29
C GLN A 33 2.40 19.80 3.96
N ILE A 34 3.30 19.36 4.84
CA ILE A 34 3.14 18.09 5.55
C ILE A 34 2.34 18.29 6.82
N LYS A 35 1.30 17.47 6.98
CA LYS A 35 0.55 17.30 8.22
C LYS A 35 0.87 15.94 8.82
N MET A 36 1.33 15.93 10.07
CA MET A 36 1.64 14.71 10.80
C MET A 36 0.36 14.16 11.43
N LEU A 37 -0.06 12.95 11.02
CA LEU A 37 -1.20 12.25 11.59
C LEU A 37 -0.71 11.16 12.54
N HIS A 38 -1.15 11.21 13.80
CA HIS A 38 -0.84 10.20 14.80
C HIS A 38 -1.49 8.85 14.45
N ASN A 39 -0.73 7.77 14.53
CA ASN A 39 -1.25 6.41 14.38
C ASN A 39 -1.90 5.98 15.71
N PRO A 40 -3.20 5.64 15.73
CA PRO A 40 -3.87 5.22 16.94
C PRO A 40 -3.16 4.05 17.64
N GLY A 41 -3.04 4.14 18.97
CA GLY A 41 -2.42 3.10 19.80
C GLY A 41 -0.89 3.08 19.82
N LYS A 42 -0.21 4.05 19.18
CA LYS A 42 1.25 4.23 19.31
C LYS A 42 1.58 5.36 20.28
N ASP A 43 2.79 5.30 20.84
CA ASP A 43 3.31 6.33 21.73
C ASP A 43 3.42 7.69 21.00
N PRO A 44 2.70 8.73 21.44
CA PRO A 44 2.72 10.03 20.77
C PRO A 44 4.06 10.78 20.88
N HIS A 45 4.95 10.37 21.77
CA HIS A 45 6.28 10.98 21.92
C HIS A 45 7.30 10.47 20.88
N GLN A 46 6.97 9.42 20.14
CA GLN A 46 7.85 8.87 19.09
C GLN A 46 7.49 9.39 17.72
N THR A 47 8.47 9.91 16.97
CA THR A 47 8.28 10.40 15.60
C THR A 47 7.78 9.28 14.63
N ALA A 48 8.18 8.03 14.87
CA ALA A 48 7.72 6.86 14.12
C ALA A 48 6.22 6.55 14.30
N SER A 49 5.58 7.19 15.29
CA SER A 49 4.13 7.06 15.54
C SER A 49 3.27 7.94 14.64
N TYR A 50 3.88 8.73 13.76
CA TYR A 50 3.17 9.65 12.89
C TYR A 50 3.32 9.26 11.41
N ARG A 51 2.23 9.48 10.65
CA ARG A 51 2.23 9.39 9.18
C ARG A 51 2.27 10.80 8.59
N PRO A 52 3.24 11.11 7.72
CA PRO A 52 3.26 12.40 7.02
C PRO A 52 2.24 12.40 5.88
N ILE A 53 1.27 13.27 5.91
CA ILE A 53 0.34 13.49 4.80
C ILE A 53 0.70 14.78 4.09
N SER A 54 0.93 14.71 2.79
CA SER A 54 1.29 15.84 1.94
C SER A 54 0.06 16.56 1.41
N LEU A 55 -0.13 17.78 1.86
CA LEU A 55 -1.13 18.68 1.31
C LEU A 55 -0.51 19.43 0.13
N LEU A 56 -0.98 19.13 -1.07
CA LEU A 56 -0.53 19.77 -2.32
C LEU A 56 -1.53 20.84 -2.77
N PRO A 57 -1.08 21.87 -3.50
CA PRO A 57 -1.97 22.86 -4.11
C PRO A 57 -3.06 22.21 -4.98
N VAL A 58 -4.24 22.80 -4.98
CA VAL A 58 -5.40 22.25 -5.73
C VAL A 58 -5.06 22.11 -7.23
N PHE A 59 -4.40 23.10 -7.82
CA PHE A 59 -3.97 23.07 -9.22
C PHE A 59 -3.00 21.91 -9.52
N SER A 60 -2.09 21.59 -8.58
CA SER A 60 -1.24 20.39 -8.66
C SER A 60 -2.09 19.12 -8.80
N LYS A 61 -3.07 18.95 -7.91
CA LYS A 61 -3.94 17.75 -7.93
C LYS A 61 -4.79 17.65 -9.21
N ILE A 62 -5.23 18.77 -9.77
CA ILE A 62 -5.97 18.78 -11.04
C ILE A 62 -5.06 18.35 -12.19
N LEU A 63 -3.86 18.93 -12.28
CA LEU A 63 -2.87 18.53 -13.29
C LEU A 63 -2.49 17.06 -13.16
N GLU A 64 -2.22 16.60 -11.93
CA GLU A 64 -1.95 15.19 -11.65
C GLU A 64 -3.10 14.28 -12.13
N LYS A 65 -4.36 14.71 -11.96
CA LYS A 65 -5.52 13.95 -12.44
C LYS A 65 -5.57 13.87 -13.97
N ILE A 66 -5.23 14.95 -14.66
CA ILE A 66 -5.14 14.98 -16.13
C ILE A 66 -4.04 14.02 -16.61
N ILE A 67 -2.86 14.07 -15.98
CA ILE A 67 -1.73 13.17 -16.27
C ILE A 67 -2.13 11.72 -15.98
N TYR A 68 -2.76 11.46 -14.84
CA TYR A 68 -3.25 10.14 -14.44
C TYR A 68 -4.17 9.52 -15.49
N CYS A 69 -5.15 10.29 -16.02
CA CYS A 69 -6.05 9.79 -17.04
C CYS A 69 -5.31 9.34 -18.31
N ARG A 70 -4.28 10.06 -18.73
CA ARG A 70 -3.45 9.70 -19.88
C ARG A 70 -2.58 8.45 -19.62
N ILE A 71 -1.94 8.39 -18.46
CA ILE A 71 -1.12 7.25 -18.05
C ILE A 71 -1.97 6.00 -17.91
N LYS A 72 -3.16 6.12 -17.31
CA LYS A 72 -4.09 5.01 -17.10
C LYS A 72 -4.45 4.29 -18.39
N THR A 73 -4.80 5.03 -19.45
CA THR A 73 -5.10 4.44 -20.75
C THR A 73 -3.95 3.58 -21.27
N ILE A 74 -2.71 4.06 -21.18
CA ILE A 74 -1.52 3.33 -21.63
C ILE A 74 -1.32 2.07 -20.77
N ILE A 75 -1.48 2.17 -19.45
CA ILE A 75 -1.34 1.05 -18.51
C ILE A 75 -2.34 -0.06 -18.83
N GLU A 76 -3.60 0.30 -19.08
CA GLU A 76 -4.66 -0.66 -19.38
C GLU A 76 -4.44 -1.32 -20.74
N THR A 77 -4.09 -0.54 -21.78
CA THR A 77 -3.83 -1.06 -23.12
C THR A 77 -2.61 -2.01 -23.14
N LYS A 78 -1.53 -1.63 -22.49
CA LYS A 78 -0.30 -2.43 -22.46
C LYS A 78 -0.26 -3.47 -21.34
N LYS A 79 -1.29 -3.55 -20.48
CA LYS A 79 -1.38 -4.46 -19.32
C LYS A 79 -0.15 -4.38 -18.40
N LEU A 80 0.32 -3.16 -18.11
CA LEU A 80 1.58 -2.94 -17.38
C LEU A 80 1.52 -3.32 -15.90
N ILE A 81 0.33 -3.40 -15.32
CA ILE A 81 0.14 -3.85 -13.94
C ILE A 81 -0.17 -5.34 -13.95
N PRO A 82 0.59 -6.16 -13.21
CA PRO A 82 0.40 -7.61 -13.21
C PRO A 82 -0.92 -8.01 -12.53
N ASN A 83 -1.43 -9.20 -12.90
CA ASN A 83 -2.72 -9.70 -12.40
C ASN A 83 -2.76 -10.05 -10.91
N HIS A 84 -1.61 -10.13 -10.26
CA HIS A 84 -1.55 -10.34 -8.81
C HIS A 84 -1.67 -9.03 -8.01
N GLN A 85 -1.50 -7.85 -8.64
CA GLN A 85 -1.66 -6.54 -8.00
C GLN A 85 -3.12 -6.09 -8.08
N PHE A 86 -3.77 -5.94 -6.92
CA PHE A 86 -5.16 -5.48 -6.80
C PHE A 86 -5.28 -4.05 -6.26
N GLY A 87 -4.24 -3.57 -5.57
CA GLY A 87 -4.22 -2.21 -5.03
C GLY A 87 -4.26 -1.14 -6.13
N PHE A 88 -5.07 -0.10 -5.90
CA PHE A 88 -5.21 1.06 -6.79
C PHE A 88 -5.69 0.76 -8.21
N ARG A 89 -6.30 -0.40 -8.44
CA ARG A 89 -6.90 -0.79 -9.72
C ARG A 89 -8.41 -0.66 -9.69
N ASN A 90 -8.99 -0.21 -10.82
CA ASN A 90 -10.44 -0.21 -11.00
C ASN A 90 -10.98 -1.64 -11.00
N LYS A 91 -12.18 -1.82 -10.45
CA LYS A 91 -12.85 -3.13 -10.34
C LYS A 91 -12.05 -4.18 -9.55
N HIS A 92 -11.16 -3.74 -8.67
CA HIS A 92 -10.40 -4.60 -7.77
C HIS A 92 -10.54 -4.07 -6.34
N SER A 93 -10.83 -4.94 -5.41
CA SER A 93 -11.07 -4.59 -4.00
C SER A 93 -10.21 -5.41 -3.04
N THR A 94 -10.11 -4.96 -1.81
CA THR A 94 -9.49 -5.75 -0.73
C THR A 94 -10.22 -7.06 -0.52
N ILE A 95 -11.56 -7.05 -0.67
CA ILE A 95 -12.42 -8.24 -0.52
C ILE A 95 -12.02 -9.31 -1.54
N GLU A 96 -11.89 -8.96 -2.81
CA GLU A 96 -11.49 -9.91 -3.86
C GLU A 96 -10.09 -10.48 -3.62
N GLN A 97 -9.13 -9.66 -3.18
CA GLN A 97 -7.79 -10.13 -2.87
C GLN A 97 -7.78 -11.09 -1.66
N ILE A 98 -8.60 -10.79 -0.66
CA ILE A 98 -8.83 -11.67 0.49
C ILE A 98 -9.45 -13.00 0.05
N HIS A 99 -10.49 -12.97 -0.80
CA HIS A 99 -11.09 -14.19 -1.34
C HIS A 99 -10.07 -15.06 -2.07
N ARG A 100 -9.19 -14.46 -2.87
CA ARG A 100 -8.11 -15.20 -3.53
C ARG A 100 -7.15 -15.85 -2.53
N LEU A 101 -6.77 -15.14 -1.48
CA LEU A 101 -5.93 -15.68 -0.42
C LEU A 101 -6.61 -16.86 0.29
N ILE A 102 -7.85 -16.64 0.73
CA ILE A 102 -8.62 -17.64 1.47
C ILE A 102 -8.86 -18.89 0.62
N ASN A 103 -9.19 -18.72 -0.68
CA ASN A 103 -9.38 -19.84 -1.59
C ASN A 103 -8.11 -20.70 -1.70
N GLU A 104 -6.92 -20.11 -1.83
CA GLU A 104 -5.66 -20.87 -1.86
C GLU A 104 -5.44 -21.65 -0.54
N ILE A 105 -5.82 -21.07 0.59
CA ILE A 105 -5.69 -21.74 1.90
C ILE A 105 -6.72 -22.87 2.02
N ILE A 106 -7.99 -22.63 1.66
CA ILE A 106 -9.06 -23.64 1.73
C ILE A 106 -8.70 -24.86 0.88
N VAL A 107 -8.29 -24.65 -0.38
CA VAL A 107 -7.88 -25.75 -1.25
C VAL A 107 -6.73 -26.56 -0.65
N ALA A 108 -5.76 -25.89 0.01
CA ALA A 108 -4.69 -26.61 0.70
C ALA A 108 -5.21 -27.44 1.90
N LEU A 109 -6.16 -26.88 2.69
CA LEU A 109 -6.76 -27.58 3.84
C LEU A 109 -7.57 -28.79 3.40
N GLU A 110 -8.38 -28.67 2.33
CA GLU A 110 -9.18 -29.75 1.73
C GLU A 110 -8.30 -30.89 1.23
N ASN A 111 -7.19 -30.55 0.54
CA ASN A 111 -6.21 -31.51 0.04
C ASN A 111 -5.27 -32.05 1.14
N LYS A 112 -5.47 -31.64 2.40
CA LYS A 112 -4.59 -31.99 3.52
C LYS A 112 -3.13 -31.61 3.25
N GLU A 113 -2.90 -30.50 2.55
CA GLU A 113 -1.59 -29.92 2.27
C GLU A 113 -1.14 -28.94 3.39
N TYR A 114 0.11 -28.56 3.31
CA TYR A 114 0.65 -27.41 4.06
C TYR A 114 0.65 -26.20 3.14
N CYS A 115 -0.03 -25.13 3.54
CA CYS A 115 0.06 -23.83 2.87
C CYS A 115 0.96 -22.93 3.69
N THR A 116 2.22 -22.80 3.29
CA THR A 116 3.18 -21.90 3.94
C THR A 116 3.16 -20.55 3.23
N ALA A 117 2.91 -19.50 3.99
CA ALA A 117 2.78 -18.15 3.49
C ALA A 117 3.77 -17.19 4.14
N LEU A 118 4.36 -16.30 3.34
CA LEU A 118 5.09 -15.13 3.78
C LEU A 118 4.22 -13.90 3.55
N PHE A 119 4.03 -13.10 4.60
CA PHE A 119 3.40 -11.78 4.53
C PHE A 119 4.48 -10.73 4.68
N ILE A 120 4.61 -9.84 3.71
CA ILE A 120 5.65 -8.81 3.66
C ILE A 120 5.02 -7.45 3.93
N ASP A 121 5.57 -6.73 4.91
CA ASP A 121 5.29 -5.32 5.16
C ASP A 121 6.47 -4.48 4.65
N ILE A 122 6.19 -3.57 3.73
CA ILE A 122 7.20 -2.67 3.16
C ILE A 122 7.24 -1.38 3.97
N GLU A 123 8.41 -1.09 4.55
CA GLU A 123 8.58 0.10 5.37
C GLU A 123 8.55 1.38 4.54
N LYS A 124 7.57 2.26 4.82
CA LYS A 124 7.44 3.58 4.16
C LYS A 124 7.46 3.49 2.63
N ALA A 125 6.68 2.57 2.08
CA ALA A 125 6.67 2.20 0.67
C ALA A 125 6.66 3.39 -0.30
N PHE A 126 5.81 4.40 -0.04
CA PHE A 126 5.72 5.60 -0.87
C PHE A 126 6.90 6.55 -0.70
N ASP A 127 7.50 6.60 0.48
CA ASP A 127 8.58 7.56 0.80
C ASP A 127 9.95 7.09 0.28
N LYS A 128 10.09 5.80 -0.05
CA LYS A 128 11.37 5.17 -0.45
C LYS A 128 11.46 4.85 -1.94
N ILE A 129 10.51 5.29 -2.77
CA ILE A 129 10.60 5.10 -4.22
C ILE A 129 11.86 5.80 -4.75
N ASN A 130 12.77 5.03 -5.33
CA ASN A 130 13.93 5.58 -6.03
C ASN A 130 13.47 6.21 -7.35
N HIS A 131 13.69 7.54 -7.50
CA HIS A 131 13.23 8.30 -8.68
C HIS A 131 13.89 7.81 -9.96
N GLU A 132 15.18 7.49 -9.93
CA GLU A 132 15.90 7.03 -11.12
C GLU A 132 15.38 5.69 -11.62
N SER A 133 15.24 4.69 -10.72
CA SER A 133 14.69 3.39 -11.07
C SER A 133 13.25 3.47 -11.56
N LEU A 134 12.42 4.35 -10.97
CA LEU A 134 11.08 4.61 -11.45
C LEU A 134 11.09 5.23 -12.85
N LEU A 135 11.94 6.24 -13.09
CA LEU A 135 12.05 6.90 -14.38
C LEU A 135 12.57 5.97 -15.47
N GLN A 136 13.49 5.05 -15.16
CA GLN A 136 13.92 4.00 -16.09
C GLN A 136 12.74 3.07 -16.48
N THR A 137 11.90 2.70 -15.52
CA THR A 137 10.70 1.90 -15.78
C THR A 137 9.73 2.66 -16.70
N ILE A 138 9.50 3.95 -16.42
CA ILE A 138 8.60 4.80 -17.21
C ILE A 138 9.16 4.99 -18.63
N ARG A 139 10.46 5.25 -18.77
CA ARG A 139 11.11 5.43 -20.09
C ARG A 139 10.94 4.23 -21.00
N LYS A 140 10.98 3.00 -20.44
CA LYS A 140 10.80 1.76 -21.21
C LYS A 140 9.36 1.53 -21.68
N GLN A 141 8.37 2.03 -20.93
CA GLN A 141 6.96 1.64 -21.10
C GLN A 141 6.08 2.74 -21.70
N PHE A 142 6.48 4.02 -21.55
CA PHE A 142 5.65 5.16 -21.91
C PHE A 142 6.31 6.03 -22.99
N PRO A 143 5.53 6.84 -23.73
CA PRO A 143 6.06 7.84 -24.64
C PRO A 143 6.99 8.82 -23.92
N GLU A 144 7.96 9.37 -24.66
CA GLU A 144 8.98 10.26 -24.12
C GLU A 144 8.39 11.51 -23.44
N GLN A 145 7.28 12.03 -23.98
CA GLN A 145 6.57 13.17 -23.39
C GLN A 145 6.09 12.89 -21.97
N ILE A 146 5.59 11.68 -21.71
CA ILE A 146 5.17 11.25 -20.38
C ILE A 146 6.38 11.08 -19.47
N HIS A 147 7.46 10.50 -19.97
CA HIS A 147 8.70 10.35 -19.21
C HIS A 147 9.24 11.72 -18.75
N HIS A 148 9.35 12.70 -19.65
CA HIS A 148 9.84 14.03 -19.32
C HIS A 148 8.92 14.75 -18.33
N LEU A 149 7.62 14.64 -18.51
CA LEU A 149 6.64 15.24 -17.61
C LEU A 149 6.72 14.64 -16.19
N ILE A 150 6.86 13.31 -16.07
CA ILE A 150 7.03 12.66 -14.76
C ILE A 150 8.40 12.96 -14.16
N LYS A 151 9.45 13.04 -14.97
CA LYS A 151 10.78 13.51 -14.52
C LYS A 151 10.66 14.91 -13.93
N SER A 152 10.00 15.83 -14.65
CA SER A 152 9.75 17.17 -14.14
C SER A 152 8.90 17.18 -12.88
N TYR A 153 7.86 16.32 -12.79
CA TYR A 153 7.02 16.17 -11.59
C TYR A 153 7.80 15.74 -10.36
N LEU A 154 8.75 14.81 -10.50
CA LEU A 154 9.54 14.26 -9.38
C LEU A 154 10.69 15.16 -8.96
N SER A 155 11.27 15.93 -9.90
CA SER A 155 12.47 16.76 -9.65
C SER A 155 12.15 18.01 -8.82
N SER A 156 13.13 18.45 -8.01
CA SER A 156 13.09 19.72 -7.24
C SER A 156 11.79 19.90 -6.45
N ARG A 157 11.31 18.83 -5.82
CA ARG A 157 10.18 18.90 -4.89
C ARG A 157 10.65 19.31 -3.51
N THR A 158 9.84 20.10 -2.86
CA THR A 158 10.13 20.60 -1.51
C THR A 158 8.96 20.39 -0.56
N PHE A 159 9.22 20.44 0.72
CA PHE A 159 8.19 20.38 1.73
C PHE A 159 8.47 21.30 2.92
N VAL A 160 7.38 21.66 3.62
CA VAL A 160 7.40 22.26 4.93
C VAL A 160 6.49 21.46 5.86
N ILE A 161 6.85 21.38 7.13
CA ILE A 161 5.99 20.77 8.15
C ILE A 161 5.23 21.89 8.84
N LYS A 162 3.90 21.77 8.95
CA LYS A 162 3.07 22.70 9.71
C LYS A 162 2.59 22.03 11.00
N ILE A 163 2.92 22.64 12.15
CA ILE A 163 2.43 22.24 13.47
C ILE A 163 1.75 23.49 14.08
N LYS A 164 0.43 23.43 14.26
CA LYS A 164 -0.40 24.58 14.63
C LYS A 164 -0.16 25.75 13.67
N ASP A 165 0.38 26.86 14.12
CA ASP A 165 0.65 28.06 13.33
C ASP A 165 2.13 28.25 12.97
N THR A 166 2.98 27.28 13.33
CA THR A 166 4.42 27.31 13.06
C THR A 166 4.78 26.44 11.85
N TYR A 167 5.69 26.94 11.02
CA TYR A 167 6.23 26.24 9.86
C TYR A 167 7.71 25.91 10.08
N SER A 168 8.12 24.75 9.61
CA SER A 168 9.55 24.41 9.50
C SER A 168 10.21 25.15 8.36
N GLU A 169 11.55 25.06 8.28
CA GLU A 169 12.28 25.41 7.07
C GLU A 169 11.82 24.55 5.89
N VAL A 170 12.01 25.10 4.67
CA VAL A 170 11.78 24.37 3.42
C VAL A 170 12.88 23.33 3.24
N LYS A 171 12.50 22.05 3.01
CA LYS A 171 13.44 20.96 2.76
C LYS A 171 13.15 20.25 1.44
N ASP A 172 14.20 19.73 0.82
CA ASP A 172 14.11 18.99 -0.45
C ASP A 172 13.63 17.56 -0.25
N ILE A 173 12.87 17.05 -1.21
CA ILE A 173 12.48 15.63 -1.32
C ILE A 173 13.37 14.97 -2.36
N LYS A 174 14.26 14.07 -1.90
CA LYS A 174 15.23 13.35 -2.77
C LYS A 174 14.74 12.00 -3.26
N ALA A 175 13.73 11.42 -2.61
CA ALA A 175 13.14 10.13 -2.95
C ALA A 175 11.66 10.11 -2.57
N GLY A 176 10.94 9.11 -3.06
CA GLY A 176 9.53 8.91 -2.76
C GLY A 176 8.57 9.75 -3.59
N VAL A 177 7.30 9.51 -3.37
CA VAL A 177 6.18 10.29 -3.92
C VAL A 177 5.32 10.81 -2.77
N PRO A 178 4.76 12.03 -2.87
CA PRO A 178 4.00 12.62 -1.77
C PRO A 178 2.80 11.73 -1.36
N GLN A 179 2.69 11.39 -0.10
CA GLN A 179 1.50 10.69 0.43
C GLN A 179 0.30 11.65 0.39
N GLY A 180 -0.71 11.31 -0.43
CA GLY A 180 -1.91 12.17 -0.65
C GLY A 180 -1.91 12.89 -2.00
N CYS A 181 -0.94 12.64 -2.89
CA CYS A 181 -0.98 13.04 -4.29
C CYS A 181 -1.82 12.06 -5.14
N VAL A 182 -2.23 12.49 -6.31
CA VAL A 182 -3.07 11.67 -7.23
C VAL A 182 -2.23 10.64 -7.99
N LEU A 183 -0.99 11.00 -8.35
CA LEU A 183 -0.10 10.12 -9.12
C LEU A 183 0.62 9.08 -8.26
N GLY A 184 0.78 9.30 -6.95
CA GLY A 184 1.53 8.42 -6.06
C GLY A 184 1.16 6.95 -6.15
N PRO A 185 -0.12 6.59 -6.01
CA PRO A 185 -0.57 5.21 -6.08
C PRO A 185 -0.19 4.50 -7.37
N ILE A 186 -0.41 5.13 -8.52
CA ILE A 186 -0.10 4.52 -9.82
C ILE A 186 1.40 4.44 -10.08
N LEU A 187 2.19 5.43 -9.64
CA LEU A 187 3.64 5.41 -9.75
C LEU A 187 4.24 4.31 -8.87
N TYR A 188 3.69 4.09 -7.68
CA TYR A 188 4.08 2.98 -6.81
C TYR A 188 3.79 1.62 -7.45
N THR A 189 2.59 1.42 -7.99
CA THR A 189 2.25 0.14 -8.64
C THR A 189 3.09 -0.14 -9.87
N LEU A 190 3.47 0.88 -10.64
CA LEU A 190 4.42 0.75 -11.77
C LEU A 190 5.84 0.42 -11.28
N TYR A 191 6.26 1.03 -10.18
CA TYR A 191 7.56 0.79 -9.58
C TYR A 191 7.74 -0.65 -9.10
N THR A 192 6.67 -1.24 -8.56
CA THR A 192 6.64 -2.60 -8.01
C THR A 192 6.08 -3.65 -8.97
N ALA A 193 5.71 -3.27 -10.21
CA ALA A 193 5.05 -4.16 -11.17
C ALA A 193 5.87 -5.40 -11.53
N ASN A 194 7.20 -5.34 -11.42
CA ASN A 194 8.12 -6.43 -11.77
C ASN A 194 8.54 -7.28 -10.56
N ILE A 195 7.71 -7.32 -9.50
CA ILE A 195 7.95 -8.25 -8.39
C ILE A 195 8.11 -9.69 -8.91
N PRO A 196 9.15 -10.43 -8.50
CA PRO A 196 9.36 -11.80 -8.98
C PRO A 196 8.18 -12.70 -8.67
N THR A 197 7.87 -13.59 -9.60
CA THR A 197 6.90 -14.67 -9.45
C THR A 197 7.56 -16.01 -9.79
N THR A 198 7.06 -17.10 -9.22
CA THR A 198 7.50 -18.47 -9.54
C THR A 198 6.30 -19.35 -9.83
N THR A 199 6.50 -20.45 -10.55
CA THR A 199 5.44 -21.40 -10.88
C THR A 199 4.89 -22.13 -9.65
N ASN A 200 5.74 -22.30 -8.62
CA ASN A 200 5.42 -23.06 -7.42
C ASN A 200 4.84 -22.19 -6.28
N SER A 201 4.62 -20.90 -6.52
CA SER A 201 4.09 -19.99 -5.51
C SER A 201 3.06 -19.05 -6.08
N LYS A 202 2.12 -18.64 -5.24
CA LYS A 202 1.11 -17.64 -5.53
C LYS A 202 1.50 -16.32 -4.91
N VAL A 203 1.63 -15.27 -5.71
CA VAL A 203 1.87 -13.90 -5.23
C VAL A 203 0.54 -13.14 -5.22
N LEU A 204 0.26 -12.46 -4.14
CA LEU A 204 -0.94 -11.63 -3.93
C LEU A 204 -0.49 -10.28 -3.37
N THR A 205 -0.69 -9.21 -4.13
CA THR A 205 -0.29 -7.86 -3.73
C THR A 205 -1.49 -6.92 -3.71
N PHE A 206 -1.59 -6.12 -2.66
CA PHE A 206 -2.54 -5.03 -2.55
C PHE A 206 -1.80 -3.77 -2.09
N ALA A 207 -1.41 -2.93 -3.03
CA ALA A 207 -0.47 -1.83 -2.82
C ALA A 207 0.87 -2.35 -2.26
N ASP A 208 1.22 -1.99 -1.04
CA ASP A 208 2.41 -2.40 -0.29
C ASP A 208 2.24 -3.72 0.48
N ASP A 209 0.99 -4.09 0.79
CA ASP A 209 0.70 -5.39 1.41
C ASP A 209 0.93 -6.53 0.40
N THR A 210 1.85 -7.43 0.72
CA THR A 210 2.22 -8.56 -0.14
C THR A 210 2.14 -9.86 0.62
N ALA A 211 1.47 -10.87 0.03
CA ALA A 211 1.47 -12.25 0.51
C ALA A 211 1.99 -13.19 -0.57
N ILE A 212 2.86 -14.12 -0.19
CA ILE A 212 3.41 -15.16 -1.05
C ILE A 212 3.10 -16.50 -0.42
N LEU A 213 2.39 -17.37 -1.15
CA LEU A 213 1.93 -18.66 -0.66
C LEU A 213 2.55 -19.80 -1.49
N VAL A 214 2.91 -20.86 -0.78
CA VAL A 214 3.33 -22.14 -1.38
C VAL A 214 2.50 -23.26 -0.74
N ARG A 215 1.95 -24.14 -1.58
CA ARG A 215 1.19 -25.32 -1.14
C ARG A 215 1.98 -26.58 -1.49
N HIS A 216 2.07 -27.52 -0.53
CA HIS A 216 2.69 -28.83 -0.78
C HIS A 216 2.26 -29.84 0.28
N THR A 217 2.19 -31.12 -0.08
CA THR A 217 1.89 -32.23 0.84
C THR A 217 2.98 -32.46 1.87
N ASN A 218 4.26 -32.20 1.48
CA ASN A 218 5.42 -32.27 2.36
C ASN A 218 5.79 -30.88 2.87
N PRO A 219 5.81 -30.65 4.20
CA PRO A 219 6.10 -29.35 4.79
C PRO A 219 7.54 -28.87 4.53
N VAL A 220 8.51 -29.77 4.46
CA VAL A 220 9.92 -29.42 4.19
C VAL A 220 10.05 -28.86 2.76
N THR A 221 9.38 -29.51 1.80
CA THR A 221 9.36 -29.03 0.40
C THR A 221 8.65 -27.68 0.29
N ALA A 222 7.52 -27.49 1.00
CA ALA A 222 6.83 -26.19 1.02
C ALA A 222 7.74 -25.07 1.50
N VAL A 223 8.48 -25.30 2.59
CA VAL A 223 9.45 -24.34 3.16
C VAL A 223 10.59 -24.07 2.18
N LYS A 224 11.16 -25.11 1.54
CA LYS A 224 12.24 -24.97 0.56
C LYS A 224 11.81 -24.11 -0.64
N LEU A 225 10.66 -24.41 -1.23
CA LEU A 225 10.11 -23.65 -2.36
C LEU A 225 9.82 -22.20 -2.00
N LEU A 226 9.32 -21.94 -0.79
CA LEU A 226 9.11 -20.60 -0.31
C LEU A 226 10.44 -19.87 -0.12
N GLN A 227 11.47 -20.52 0.46
CA GLN A 227 12.80 -19.93 0.63
C GLN A 227 13.46 -19.59 -0.71
N GLU A 228 13.33 -20.44 -1.72
CA GLU A 228 13.81 -20.16 -3.07
C GLU A 228 13.16 -18.92 -3.68
N HIS A 229 11.85 -18.73 -3.44
CA HIS A 229 11.17 -17.52 -3.87
C HIS A 229 11.60 -16.28 -3.07
N ILE A 230 11.75 -16.42 -1.76
CA ILE A 230 12.23 -15.33 -0.88
C ILE A 230 13.59 -14.82 -1.37
N SER A 231 14.51 -15.70 -1.73
CA SER A 231 15.83 -15.28 -2.25
C SER A 231 15.75 -14.45 -3.53
N LYS A 232 14.74 -14.67 -4.38
CA LYS A 232 14.46 -13.82 -5.54
C LYS A 232 13.87 -12.46 -5.13
N ILE A 233 12.97 -12.47 -4.13
CA ILE A 233 12.40 -11.23 -3.57
C ILE A 233 13.48 -10.38 -2.90
N GLU A 234 14.40 -10.97 -2.16
CA GLU A 234 15.53 -10.26 -1.52
C GLU A 234 16.37 -9.50 -2.55
N LYS A 235 16.77 -10.16 -3.63
CA LYS A 235 17.50 -9.53 -4.73
C LYS A 235 16.71 -8.37 -5.33
N TRP A 236 15.42 -8.59 -5.61
CA TRP A 236 14.54 -7.55 -6.14
C TRP A 236 14.38 -6.37 -5.17
N LEU A 237 14.23 -6.62 -3.87
CA LEU A 237 14.16 -5.55 -2.86
C LEU A 237 15.46 -4.72 -2.82
N GLN A 238 16.62 -5.38 -2.93
CA GLN A 238 17.93 -4.70 -2.99
C GLN A 238 18.05 -3.85 -4.26
N GLU A 239 17.71 -4.39 -5.44
CA GLU A 239 17.71 -3.67 -6.71
C GLU A 239 16.79 -2.43 -6.68
N LYS A 240 15.63 -2.57 -6.04
CA LYS A 240 14.66 -1.48 -5.85
C LYS A 240 15.00 -0.56 -4.69
N GLN A 241 16.04 -0.82 -3.91
CA GLN A 241 16.37 -0.08 -2.68
C GLN A 241 15.20 0.01 -1.68
N ILE A 242 14.36 -1.04 -1.65
CA ILE A 242 13.22 -1.19 -0.74
C ILE A 242 13.67 -2.05 0.44
N LYS A 243 13.29 -1.65 1.65
CA LYS A 243 13.52 -2.45 2.84
C LYS A 243 12.22 -3.11 3.29
N ALA A 244 12.21 -4.45 3.31
CA ALA A 244 11.22 -5.20 4.07
C ALA A 244 11.56 -5.01 5.56
N ASN A 245 10.54 -4.86 6.39
CA ASN A 245 10.73 -4.64 7.82
C ASN A 245 10.76 -6.00 8.56
N PRO A 246 11.93 -6.53 8.95
CA PRO A 246 12.02 -7.83 9.61
C PRO A 246 11.63 -7.78 11.09
N ASN A 247 11.69 -6.60 11.73
CA ASN A 247 11.52 -6.45 13.18
C ASN A 247 10.63 -5.25 13.52
N LYS A 248 9.39 -5.49 13.90
CA LYS A 248 8.67 -4.58 14.79
C LYS A 248 7.92 -5.37 15.87
N TYR A 249 8.25 -5.09 17.10
CA TYR A 249 7.38 -5.36 18.24
C TYR A 249 6.06 -4.60 18.01
N ASN A 250 4.93 -5.35 18.00
CA ASN A 250 3.56 -4.86 17.91
C ASN A 250 3.11 -4.27 16.55
N HIS A 251 2.39 -5.10 15.80
CA HIS A 251 1.55 -4.86 14.63
C HIS A 251 2.21 -4.94 13.24
N ILE A 252 1.82 -5.99 12.52
CA ILE A 252 1.96 -6.26 11.08
C ILE A 252 3.41 -6.12 10.58
N ASN A 253 4.12 -7.24 10.63
CA ASN A 253 5.51 -7.34 10.21
C ASN A 253 5.62 -8.42 9.14
N THR A 254 6.74 -8.43 8.44
CA THR A 254 7.08 -9.57 7.61
C THR A 254 7.06 -10.83 8.48
N THR A 255 6.07 -11.68 8.26
CA THR A 255 5.82 -12.87 9.08
C THR A 255 5.59 -14.09 8.21
N ILE A 256 6.01 -15.24 8.76
CA ILE A 256 5.72 -16.53 8.14
C ILE A 256 4.58 -17.20 8.88
N TYR A 257 3.73 -17.84 8.12
CA TYR A 257 2.57 -18.52 8.64
C TYR A 257 2.29 -19.80 7.87
N THR A 258 2.00 -20.90 8.57
CA THR A 258 1.61 -22.16 7.93
C THR A 258 0.19 -22.51 8.30
N PHE A 259 -0.66 -22.61 7.29
CA PHE A 259 -2.03 -23.09 7.39
C PHE A 259 -2.06 -24.59 7.15
N THR A 260 -2.63 -25.35 8.06
CA THR A 260 -2.73 -26.81 7.96
C THR A 260 -3.68 -27.37 9.00
N LEU A 261 -4.35 -28.48 8.68
CA LEU A 261 -5.10 -29.33 9.63
C LEU A 261 -4.23 -30.40 10.27
N ARG A 262 -2.98 -30.55 9.79
CA ARG A 262 -2.03 -31.54 10.28
C ARG A 262 -1.18 -30.98 11.43
N LYS A 263 -0.33 -31.85 12.01
CA LYS A 263 0.63 -31.42 13.03
C LYS A 263 1.54 -30.31 12.46
N LYS A 264 1.65 -29.21 13.20
CA LYS A 264 2.52 -28.11 12.80
C LYS A 264 3.98 -28.54 12.81
N MET A 265 4.71 -28.15 11.78
CA MET A 265 6.16 -28.19 11.77
C MET A 265 6.71 -26.76 11.75
N PRO A 266 7.77 -26.47 12.51
CA PRO A 266 8.41 -25.17 12.48
C PRO A 266 8.99 -24.94 11.08
N ALA A 267 8.62 -23.84 10.42
CA ALA A 267 9.27 -23.40 9.20
C ALA A 267 10.51 -22.57 9.60
N ASN A 268 11.69 -23.06 9.24
CA ASN A 268 12.92 -22.32 9.44
C ASN A 268 13.25 -21.58 8.13
N ILE A 269 12.83 -20.32 8.04
CA ILE A 269 12.99 -19.48 6.87
C ILE A 269 13.82 -18.27 7.22
N LEU A 270 14.71 -17.88 6.32
CA LEU A 270 15.59 -16.72 6.45
C LEU A 270 15.09 -15.61 5.51
N LEU A 271 15.08 -14.38 6.02
CA LEU A 271 14.91 -13.16 5.22
C LEU A 271 16.04 -12.19 5.58
N ASN A 272 16.86 -11.81 4.61
CA ASN A 272 18.05 -10.97 4.81
C ASN A 272 18.99 -11.52 5.94
N GLY A 273 19.19 -12.84 5.97
CA GLY A 273 20.01 -13.50 6.98
C GLY A 273 19.37 -13.61 8.38
N THR A 274 18.16 -13.08 8.57
CA THR A 274 17.45 -13.14 9.86
C THR A 274 16.43 -14.27 9.86
N HIS A 275 16.43 -15.09 10.91
CA HIS A 275 15.41 -16.12 11.10
C HIS A 275 14.04 -15.50 11.33
N MET A 276 13.08 -15.90 10.50
CA MET A 276 11.71 -15.45 10.63
C MET A 276 10.94 -16.30 11.64
N THR A 277 10.30 -15.65 12.60
CA THR A 277 9.46 -16.33 13.58
C THR A 277 8.08 -16.61 13.02
N GLN A 278 7.58 -17.83 13.26
CA GLN A 278 6.17 -18.15 13.02
C GLN A 278 5.29 -17.49 14.10
N THR A 279 4.28 -16.78 13.67
CA THR A 279 3.29 -16.19 14.57
C THR A 279 2.09 -17.12 14.77
N LYS A 280 1.36 -16.94 15.87
CA LYS A 280 0.11 -17.71 16.14
C LYS A 280 -1.06 -17.23 15.28
N GLN A 281 -0.99 -16.03 14.76
CA GLN A 281 -2.02 -15.38 13.93
C GLN A 281 -1.35 -14.36 13.01
N VAL A 282 -1.94 -14.12 11.87
CA VAL A 282 -1.51 -13.09 10.93
C VAL A 282 -2.67 -12.17 10.60
N LYS A 283 -2.37 -10.88 10.43
CA LYS A 283 -3.33 -9.89 9.96
C LYS A 283 -2.98 -9.50 8.52
N PHE A 284 -3.92 -9.67 7.61
CA PHE A 284 -3.76 -9.28 6.20
C PHE A 284 -5.01 -8.55 5.72
N LEU A 285 -4.84 -7.36 5.16
CA LEU A 285 -5.92 -6.49 4.66
C LEU A 285 -7.09 -6.32 5.65
N GLY A 286 -6.78 -6.25 6.94
CA GLY A 286 -7.78 -6.06 8.00
C GLY A 286 -8.35 -7.32 8.62
N LEU A 287 -8.11 -8.51 8.05
CA LEU A 287 -8.56 -9.79 8.61
C LEU A 287 -7.48 -10.43 9.48
N TYR A 288 -7.90 -11.05 10.60
CA TYR A 288 -7.07 -11.94 11.40
C TYR A 288 -7.29 -13.36 10.96
N LEU A 289 -6.24 -14.04 10.53
CA LEU A 289 -6.24 -15.40 10.04
C LEU A 289 -5.50 -16.29 11.06
N ASP A 290 -6.08 -17.42 11.38
CA ASP A 290 -5.47 -18.48 12.17
C ASP A 290 -5.20 -19.73 11.30
N THR A 291 -4.42 -20.68 11.82
CA THR A 291 -3.92 -21.85 11.08
C THR A 291 -4.97 -22.74 10.43
N GLN A 292 -6.17 -22.71 10.93
CA GLN A 292 -7.29 -23.56 10.48
C GLN A 292 -8.46 -22.75 9.93
N LEU A 293 -8.31 -21.42 9.79
CA LEU A 293 -9.36 -20.48 9.38
C LEU A 293 -10.62 -20.57 10.26
N THR A 294 -10.46 -20.70 11.58
CA THR A 294 -11.61 -20.78 12.52
C THR A 294 -12.30 -19.43 12.72
N TRP A 295 -11.66 -18.31 12.30
CA TRP A 295 -12.15 -16.94 12.43
C TRP A 295 -12.35 -16.45 13.86
N LYS A 296 -12.05 -17.26 14.87
CA LYS A 296 -12.29 -16.95 16.28
C LYS A 296 -11.69 -15.60 16.70
N GLN A 297 -10.43 -15.36 16.33
CA GLN A 297 -9.74 -14.13 16.69
C GLN A 297 -10.28 -12.91 15.92
N HIS A 298 -10.65 -13.09 14.65
CA HIS A 298 -11.24 -12.02 13.85
C HIS A 298 -12.60 -11.61 14.42
N THR A 299 -13.48 -12.57 14.68
CA THR A 299 -14.80 -12.34 15.29
C THR A 299 -14.67 -11.62 16.64
N LYS A 300 -13.75 -12.07 17.51
CA LYS A 300 -13.48 -11.38 18.78
C LYS A 300 -13.07 -9.93 18.56
N SER A 301 -12.13 -9.66 17.64
CA SER A 301 -11.70 -8.29 17.32
C SER A 301 -12.82 -7.40 16.81
N ILE A 302 -13.77 -7.95 16.03
CA ILE A 302 -14.93 -7.20 15.54
C ILE A 302 -15.89 -6.89 16.70
N ILE A 303 -16.18 -7.87 17.56
CA ILE A 303 -17.03 -7.67 18.75
C ILE A 303 -16.45 -6.57 19.65
N ASP A 304 -15.13 -6.62 19.93
CA ASP A 304 -14.47 -5.61 20.77
C ASP A 304 -14.57 -4.20 20.17
N LYS A 305 -14.44 -4.08 18.84
CA LYS A 305 -14.62 -2.80 18.13
C LYS A 305 -16.06 -2.30 18.24
N ILE A 306 -17.04 -3.17 18.02
CA ILE A 306 -18.46 -2.83 18.11
C ILE A 306 -18.78 -2.36 19.53
N GLN A 307 -18.32 -3.08 20.55
CA GLN A 307 -18.54 -2.70 21.95
C GLN A 307 -17.90 -1.33 22.28
N THR A 308 -16.69 -1.08 21.78
CA THR A 308 -16.00 0.22 21.98
C THR A 308 -16.78 1.33 21.29
N THR A 309 -17.19 1.15 20.04
CA THR A 309 -18.00 2.13 19.32
C THR A 309 -19.34 2.38 20.03
N ARG A 310 -20.00 1.32 20.50
CA ARG A 310 -21.25 1.45 21.27
C ARG A 310 -21.06 2.26 22.56
N ARG A 311 -19.95 2.07 23.27
CA ARG A 311 -19.64 2.88 24.47
C ARG A 311 -19.46 4.35 24.12
N HIS A 312 -18.75 4.66 23.04
CA HIS A 312 -18.56 6.04 22.58
C HIS A 312 -19.86 6.70 22.12
N MET A 313 -20.79 5.92 21.57
CA MET A 313 -22.10 6.40 21.12
C MET A 313 -23.18 6.35 22.21
N HIS A 314 -22.86 5.90 23.44
CA HIS A 314 -23.85 5.68 24.51
C HIS A 314 -24.61 6.97 24.87
N TRP A 315 -23.95 8.12 24.83
CA TRP A 315 -24.58 9.41 25.08
C TRP A 315 -25.65 9.77 24.03
N LEU A 316 -25.49 9.30 22.79
CA LEU A 316 -26.49 9.48 21.73
C LEU A 316 -27.63 8.44 21.82
N THR A 317 -27.30 7.19 22.10
CA THR A 317 -28.22 6.05 22.02
C THR A 317 -28.88 5.71 23.35
N SER A 318 -28.48 6.33 24.47
CA SER A 318 -29.07 6.09 25.80
C SER A 318 -30.53 6.56 25.89
N ARG A 319 -31.28 6.02 26.86
CA ARG A 319 -32.66 6.46 27.14
C ARG A 319 -32.76 7.94 27.49
N LYS A 320 -31.70 8.50 28.06
CA LYS A 320 -31.61 9.92 28.46
C LYS A 320 -31.20 10.87 27.31
N SER A 321 -30.94 10.35 26.11
CA SER A 321 -30.61 11.15 24.95
C SER A 321 -31.83 11.89 24.42
N GLU A 322 -31.67 13.13 23.99
CA GLU A 322 -32.72 13.97 23.38
C GLU A 322 -33.09 13.54 21.95
N LEU A 323 -32.38 12.59 21.36
CA LEU A 323 -32.70 12.07 20.03
C LEU A 323 -34.02 11.29 20.03
N SER A 324 -34.81 11.48 18.99
CA SER A 324 -36.01 10.65 18.75
C SER A 324 -35.64 9.18 18.58
N ILE A 325 -36.60 8.27 18.83
CA ILE A 325 -36.39 6.82 18.65
C ILE A 325 -36.01 6.50 17.20
N GLU A 326 -36.61 7.17 16.23
CA GLU A 326 -36.30 7.02 14.79
C GLU A 326 -34.85 7.37 14.43
N ASN A 327 -34.25 8.35 15.16
CA ASN A 327 -32.85 8.73 14.97
C ASN A 327 -31.86 7.90 15.81
N LYS A 328 -32.36 6.99 16.69
CA LYS A 328 -31.56 6.06 17.48
C LYS A 328 -31.44 4.69 16.81
N LEU A 329 -32.33 4.35 15.89
CA LEU A 329 -32.33 3.15 15.07
C LEU A 329 -31.57 3.35 13.75
#